data_b77471aee72667841df89c63a640c892
#
_entry.id   b77471aee72667841df89c63a640c892
#
_cell.length_a   1.000
_cell.length_b   1.000
_cell.length_c   1.000
_cell.angle_alpha   90.00
_cell.angle_beta   90.00
_cell.angle_gamma   90.00
#
_symmetry.space_group_name_H-M   'P 1'
#
loop_
_entity.id
_entity.type
_entity.pdbx_description
1 polymer ?
#
loop_
_entity_poly.entity_id
_entity_poly.type
_entity_poly.pdbx_seq_one_letter_code
_entity_poly.pdbx_strand_id
1 'polypeptide(L)'
;MKSTVLKSLAFGLMVGLSATAVAKEIGVSKPERQGYSSERLERITTFMNDKVDDGTMVGGMGLIARNGKVIYQQTYGMADRETQRIMEDDAIFRIFSMTKPVTSVALMMLYEEGKFRLNDPIAWYMPEFANLEVAMSTVNTSSESDGTRSRTLGEGNESLVGKTRKPTRQPTIRDLLTHTAGFTYGIFGNTEVDKMYMQAQLAWGNRDLQEWSKLLAGMPLQYDPGTRWHYSVSVDLQGRLVEVLSGMKFSEFLKQRLFDPLDMIDTGFVVPVDSAPRLAQIYKPAGAVLDPERLMESSLGKGLVPASPQESAQYLYGSKFESGGGGLVSTTRDYLRFCQMLLNGGSLDGKQILSPKTVELMTGNHLGDIELARGGGFGLGFAIVLDPAEMGTIGSAGSYSWGGLAGTRFWIDPVEKIVGIFMVQSVPHTTRLADDFSVLAYQALVE
;
A
#
# COMPACT_ATOMS: atom_id res chain seq x y z
N MET A 1 18.33 -33.08 -74.87
CA MET A 1 17.04 -33.11 -74.22
C MET A 1 17.29 -32.96 -72.71
N LYS A 2 17.16 -31.76 -72.17
CA LYS A 2 17.29 -31.46 -70.71
C LYS A 2 15.95 -30.99 -70.20
N SER A 3 15.34 -31.76 -69.27
CA SER A 3 14.10 -31.48 -68.64
C SER A 3 14.36 -30.57 -67.41
N THR A 4 13.76 -29.39 -67.41
CA THR A 4 13.83 -28.44 -66.31
C THR A 4 12.57 -28.65 -65.41
N VAL A 5 12.79 -29.06 -64.17
CA VAL A 5 11.72 -29.20 -63.15
C VAL A 5 11.57 -27.89 -62.43
N LEU A 6 10.40 -27.24 -62.56
CA LEU A 6 10.01 -26.06 -61.83
C LEU A 6 9.52 -26.50 -60.43
N LYS A 7 10.19 -26.04 -59.37
CA LYS A 7 9.70 -26.19 -57.97
C LYS A 7 8.93 -24.95 -57.61
N SER A 8 7.62 -25.07 -57.43
CA SER A 8 6.73 -24.05 -56.87
C SER A 8 6.92 -24.00 -55.36
N LEU A 9 7.40 -22.89 -54.83
CA LEU A 9 7.35 -22.57 -53.39
C LEU A 9 5.96 -21.97 -53.07
N ALA A 10 5.17 -22.70 -52.30
CA ALA A 10 3.96 -22.16 -51.67
C ALA A 10 4.33 -21.44 -50.37
N PHE A 11 4.21 -20.13 -50.35
CA PHE A 11 4.37 -19.30 -49.15
C PHE A 11 3.02 -19.32 -48.39
N GLY A 12 2.91 -20.11 -47.34
CA GLY A 12 1.76 -20.11 -46.47
C GLY A 12 1.80 -18.89 -45.54
N LEU A 13 0.87 -17.95 -45.73
CA LEU A 13 0.64 -16.80 -44.86
C LEU A 13 -0.04 -17.33 -43.57
N MET A 14 0.71 -17.54 -42.49
CA MET A 14 0.14 -17.74 -41.15
C MET A 14 -0.38 -16.40 -40.65
N VAL A 15 -1.68 -16.18 -40.78
CA VAL A 15 -2.37 -15.13 -40.04
C VAL A 15 -2.47 -15.58 -38.58
N GLY A 16 -1.57 -15.07 -37.75
CA GLY A 16 -1.65 -15.25 -36.30
C GLY A 16 -2.90 -14.52 -35.79
N LEU A 17 -3.96 -15.28 -35.47
CA LEU A 17 -5.02 -14.75 -34.61
C LEU A 17 -4.38 -14.45 -33.24
N SER A 18 -4.11 -13.17 -32.96
CA SER A 18 -3.90 -12.70 -31.60
C SER A 18 -5.23 -12.87 -30.86
N ALA A 19 -5.37 -13.96 -30.14
CA ALA A 19 -6.42 -14.08 -29.15
C ALA A 19 -6.17 -12.99 -28.10
N THR A 20 -6.95 -11.93 -28.13
CA THR A 20 -7.05 -11.02 -26.98
C THR A 20 -7.49 -11.87 -25.81
N ALA A 21 -6.58 -12.12 -24.88
CA ALA A 21 -6.91 -12.78 -23.64
C ALA A 21 -7.93 -11.87 -22.92
N VAL A 22 -9.20 -12.29 -22.91
CA VAL A 22 -10.23 -11.64 -22.10
C VAL A 22 -9.81 -11.84 -20.66
N ALA A 23 -9.59 -10.75 -19.95
CA ALA A 23 -9.26 -10.76 -18.54
C ALA A 23 -10.26 -11.63 -17.76
N LYS A 24 -9.73 -12.59 -16.96
CA LYS A 24 -10.58 -13.52 -16.21
C LYS A 24 -11.15 -12.81 -14.99
N GLU A 25 -12.41 -12.45 -15.07
CA GLU A 25 -13.12 -11.77 -13.99
C GLU A 25 -13.35 -12.72 -12.79
N ILE A 26 -13.22 -12.15 -11.57
CA ILE A 26 -13.69 -12.82 -10.36
C ILE A 26 -15.22 -12.82 -10.42
N GLY A 27 -15.81 -13.99 -10.42
CA GLY A 27 -17.25 -14.15 -10.68
C GLY A 27 -18.12 -13.46 -9.62
N VAL A 28 -19.25 -12.91 -10.06
CA VAL A 28 -20.27 -12.30 -9.20
C VAL A 28 -21.22 -13.36 -8.65
N SER A 29 -21.76 -13.13 -7.46
CA SER A 29 -22.78 -13.97 -6.82
C SER A 29 -23.87 -13.10 -6.20
N LYS A 30 -25.09 -13.66 -6.08
CA LYS A 30 -26.10 -13.04 -5.22
C LYS A 30 -25.60 -13.06 -3.76
N PRO A 31 -25.74 -11.98 -3.00
CA PRO A 31 -25.30 -11.90 -1.60
C PRO A 31 -25.82 -13.03 -0.73
N GLU A 32 -27.09 -13.40 -0.88
CA GLU A 32 -27.75 -14.46 -0.07
C GLU A 32 -27.10 -15.83 -0.26
N ARG A 33 -26.51 -16.12 -1.43
CA ARG A 33 -25.77 -17.35 -1.69
C ARG A 33 -24.42 -17.40 -0.99
N GLN A 34 -24.01 -16.26 -0.46
CA GLN A 34 -22.75 -16.09 0.25
C GLN A 34 -22.97 -15.66 1.71
N GLY A 35 -24.19 -15.90 2.25
CA GLY A 35 -24.52 -15.59 3.65
C GLY A 35 -24.62 -14.10 3.95
N TYR A 36 -24.94 -13.27 2.94
CA TYR A 36 -25.11 -11.83 3.09
C TYR A 36 -26.57 -11.43 2.77
N SER A 37 -27.05 -10.36 3.42
CA SER A 37 -28.34 -9.76 3.12
C SER A 37 -28.19 -8.62 2.13
N SER A 38 -28.83 -8.72 0.96
CA SER A 38 -28.88 -7.62 -0.03
C SER A 38 -29.48 -6.35 0.57
N GLU A 39 -30.56 -6.47 1.37
CA GLU A 39 -31.21 -5.33 2.04
C GLU A 39 -30.23 -4.60 2.98
N ARG A 40 -29.39 -5.35 3.70
CA ARG A 40 -28.39 -4.77 4.60
C ARG A 40 -27.21 -4.18 3.84
N LEU A 41 -26.82 -4.74 2.70
CA LEU A 41 -25.78 -4.17 1.83
C LEU A 41 -26.23 -2.82 1.24
N GLU A 42 -27.54 -2.61 1.01
CA GLU A 42 -28.05 -1.32 0.53
C GLU A 42 -27.80 -0.17 1.52
N ARG A 43 -27.62 -0.47 2.80
CA ARG A 43 -27.23 0.54 3.80
C ARG A 43 -25.87 1.14 3.50
N ILE A 44 -24.95 0.38 2.87
CA ILE A 44 -23.65 0.90 2.42
C ILE A 44 -23.88 1.94 1.32
N THR A 45 -24.68 1.57 0.32
CA THR A 45 -25.02 2.45 -0.82
C THR A 45 -25.63 3.76 -0.34
N THR A 46 -26.63 3.67 0.55
CA THR A 46 -27.28 4.84 1.13
C THR A 46 -26.30 5.70 1.91
N PHE A 47 -25.53 5.11 2.82
CA PHE A 47 -24.56 5.84 3.65
C PHE A 47 -23.51 6.56 2.79
N MET A 48 -22.96 5.88 1.77
CA MET A 48 -21.92 6.47 0.93
C MET A 48 -22.45 7.58 0.02
N ASN A 49 -23.69 7.45 -0.48
CA ASN A 49 -24.34 8.53 -1.23
C ASN A 49 -24.61 9.74 -0.35
N ASP A 50 -25.07 9.54 0.90
CA ASP A 50 -25.21 10.64 1.87
C ASP A 50 -23.87 11.38 2.08
N LYS A 51 -22.72 10.66 2.04
CA LYS A 51 -21.39 11.26 2.16
C LYS A 51 -20.93 12.01 0.91
N VAL A 52 -21.44 11.66 -0.24
CA VAL A 52 -21.29 12.47 -1.47
C VAL A 52 -22.14 13.73 -1.39
N ASP A 53 -23.40 13.58 -0.99
CA ASP A 53 -24.37 14.67 -0.92
C ASP A 53 -24.01 15.73 0.14
N ASP A 54 -23.46 15.30 1.28
CA ASP A 54 -22.98 16.21 2.34
C ASP A 54 -21.59 16.82 2.06
N GLY A 55 -20.93 16.40 0.96
CA GLY A 55 -19.62 16.90 0.52
C GLY A 55 -18.43 16.34 1.27
N THR A 56 -18.62 15.30 2.11
CA THR A 56 -17.53 14.61 2.82
C THR A 56 -16.59 13.90 1.85
N MET A 57 -17.11 13.39 0.73
CA MET A 57 -16.32 12.87 -0.40
C MET A 57 -16.88 13.34 -1.73
N VAL A 58 -16.03 13.43 -2.76
CA VAL A 58 -16.47 13.76 -4.11
C VAL A 58 -16.96 12.52 -4.84
N GLY A 59 -16.28 11.41 -4.63
CA GLY A 59 -16.67 10.11 -5.16
C GLY A 59 -15.68 9.03 -4.70
N GLY A 60 -16.07 7.80 -4.95
CA GLY A 60 -15.30 6.62 -4.55
C GLY A 60 -15.91 5.33 -5.06
N MET A 61 -15.37 4.22 -4.61
CA MET A 61 -15.83 2.88 -4.99
C MET A 61 -15.67 1.92 -3.82
N GLY A 62 -16.69 1.10 -3.59
CA GLY A 62 -16.69 0.03 -2.60
C GLY A 62 -16.88 -1.34 -3.25
N LEU A 63 -16.09 -2.34 -2.80
CA LEU A 63 -16.20 -3.72 -3.25
C LEU A 63 -16.11 -4.67 -2.05
N ILE A 64 -16.98 -5.68 -2.03
CA ILE A 64 -16.94 -6.79 -1.09
C ILE A 64 -17.00 -8.10 -1.88
N ALA A 65 -16.06 -8.99 -1.61
CA ALA A 65 -16.08 -10.36 -2.10
C ALA A 65 -16.09 -11.35 -0.94
N ARG A 66 -16.81 -12.45 -1.07
CA ARG A 66 -16.80 -13.58 -0.12
C ARG A 66 -16.68 -14.91 -0.88
N ASN A 67 -15.88 -15.84 -0.35
CA ASN A 67 -15.65 -17.15 -0.97
C ASN A 67 -15.22 -17.06 -2.45
N GLY A 68 -14.43 -16.03 -2.81
CA GLY A 68 -13.98 -15.81 -4.19
C GLY A 68 -15.07 -15.34 -5.15
N LYS A 69 -16.14 -14.71 -4.65
CA LYS A 69 -17.24 -14.13 -5.44
C LYS A 69 -17.52 -12.71 -5.00
N VAL A 70 -17.60 -11.79 -5.95
CA VAL A 70 -18.05 -10.42 -5.69
C VAL A 70 -19.54 -10.47 -5.34
N ILE A 71 -19.89 -9.87 -4.20
CA ILE A 71 -21.27 -9.80 -3.68
C ILE A 71 -21.78 -8.36 -3.59
N TYR A 72 -20.86 -7.39 -3.63
CA TYR A 72 -21.16 -5.98 -3.62
C TYR A 72 -20.07 -5.23 -4.38
N GLN A 73 -20.48 -4.37 -5.32
CA GLN A 73 -19.61 -3.44 -6.03
C GLN A 73 -20.45 -2.22 -6.40
N GLN A 74 -20.04 -1.05 -5.93
CA GLN A 74 -20.74 0.19 -6.21
C GLN A 74 -19.75 1.34 -6.36
N THR A 75 -20.05 2.21 -7.30
CA THR A 75 -19.43 3.52 -7.46
C THR A 75 -20.32 4.59 -6.84
N TYR A 76 -19.70 5.66 -6.33
CA TYR A 76 -20.37 6.77 -5.68
C TYR A 76 -19.86 8.08 -6.27
N GLY A 77 -20.75 9.03 -6.53
CA GLY A 77 -20.40 10.38 -6.93
C GLY A 77 -19.55 10.49 -8.20
N MET A 78 -18.55 11.35 -8.18
CA MET A 78 -17.77 11.75 -9.36
C MET A 78 -16.30 11.36 -9.23
N ALA A 79 -15.71 10.93 -10.35
CA ALA A 79 -14.27 10.75 -10.49
C ALA A 79 -13.55 12.11 -10.65
N ASP A 80 -14.26 13.10 -11.20
CA ASP A 80 -13.81 14.48 -11.31
C ASP A 80 -15.02 15.40 -11.29
N ARG A 81 -15.20 16.16 -10.21
CA ARG A 81 -16.35 17.04 -10.01
C ARG A 81 -16.29 18.28 -10.92
N GLU A 82 -15.09 18.80 -11.14
CA GLU A 82 -14.88 20.03 -11.90
C GLU A 82 -15.21 19.84 -13.40
N THR A 83 -14.99 18.64 -13.93
CA THR A 83 -15.36 18.24 -15.29
C THR A 83 -16.67 17.46 -15.36
N GLN A 84 -17.33 17.23 -14.22
CA GLN A 84 -18.55 16.43 -14.09
C GLN A 84 -18.44 15.00 -14.60
N ARG A 85 -17.24 14.41 -14.53
CA ARG A 85 -16.99 13.02 -14.89
C ARG A 85 -17.43 12.12 -13.75
N ILE A 86 -18.42 11.27 -14.03
CA ILE A 86 -18.94 10.30 -13.05
C ILE A 86 -17.87 9.25 -12.67
N MET A 87 -18.03 8.64 -11.51
CA MET A 87 -17.20 7.51 -11.09
C MET A 87 -17.66 6.25 -11.83
N GLU A 88 -16.74 5.59 -12.53
CA GLU A 88 -16.97 4.35 -13.26
C GLU A 88 -16.25 3.17 -12.63
N ASP A 89 -16.71 1.94 -12.93
CA ASP A 89 -16.20 0.70 -12.33
C ASP A 89 -14.74 0.42 -12.63
N ASP A 90 -14.21 0.99 -13.70
CA ASP A 90 -12.83 0.86 -14.15
C ASP A 90 -11.93 2.05 -13.74
N ALA A 91 -12.42 2.91 -12.87
CA ALA A 91 -11.66 4.06 -12.38
C ALA A 91 -10.31 3.64 -11.78
N ILE A 92 -9.27 4.37 -12.15
CA ILE A 92 -7.91 4.17 -11.65
C ILE A 92 -7.68 5.11 -10.47
N PHE A 93 -7.16 4.55 -9.37
CA PHE A 93 -6.88 5.26 -8.12
C PHE A 93 -5.39 5.27 -7.81
N ARG A 94 -4.90 6.35 -7.24
CA ARG A 94 -3.58 6.34 -6.60
C ARG A 94 -3.74 5.62 -5.27
N ILE A 95 -3.11 4.45 -5.16
CA ILE A 95 -3.30 3.60 -3.98
C ILE A 95 -2.35 3.92 -2.83
N PHE A 96 -1.39 4.85 -3.06
CA PHE A 96 -0.43 5.27 -2.04
C PHE A 96 0.10 4.07 -1.24
N SER A 97 -0.02 4.10 0.08
CA SER A 97 0.56 3.06 0.95
C SER A 97 -0.04 1.66 0.79
N MET A 98 -1.14 1.47 0.05
CA MET A 98 -1.55 0.14 -0.40
C MET A 98 -0.54 -0.49 -1.38
N THR A 99 0.44 0.28 -1.90
CA THR A 99 1.63 -0.22 -2.60
C THR A 99 2.48 -1.14 -1.73
N LYS A 100 2.55 -0.90 -0.41
CA LYS A 100 3.45 -1.62 0.51
C LYS A 100 3.25 -3.13 0.56
N PRO A 101 2.03 -3.64 0.70
CA PRO A 101 1.78 -5.08 0.60
C PRO A 101 2.26 -5.70 -0.70
N VAL A 102 2.07 -4.99 -1.82
CA VAL A 102 2.52 -5.45 -3.16
C VAL A 102 4.04 -5.56 -3.20
N THR A 103 4.75 -4.55 -2.70
CA THR A 103 6.22 -4.54 -2.60
C THR A 103 6.73 -5.66 -1.69
N SER A 104 6.09 -5.85 -0.53
CA SER A 104 6.48 -6.91 0.42
C SER A 104 6.25 -8.31 -0.17
N VAL A 105 5.15 -8.53 -0.91
CA VAL A 105 4.93 -9.78 -1.66
C VAL A 105 6.03 -9.99 -2.70
N ALA A 106 6.40 -8.98 -3.46
CA ALA A 106 7.49 -9.08 -4.44
C ALA A 106 8.82 -9.47 -3.79
N LEU A 107 9.14 -8.89 -2.64
CA LEU A 107 10.35 -9.25 -1.90
C LEU A 107 10.26 -10.70 -1.37
N MET A 108 9.10 -11.14 -0.88
CA MET A 108 8.91 -12.50 -0.38
C MET A 108 8.93 -13.57 -1.48
N MET A 109 8.64 -13.22 -2.74
CA MET A 109 8.89 -14.12 -3.88
C MET A 109 10.40 -14.44 -4.01
N LEU A 110 11.26 -13.46 -3.80
CA LEU A 110 12.72 -13.64 -3.81
C LEU A 110 13.22 -14.38 -2.56
N TYR A 111 12.49 -14.27 -1.43
CA TYR A 111 12.74 -15.10 -0.25
C TYR A 111 12.50 -16.59 -0.55
N GLU A 112 11.42 -16.94 -1.24
CA GLU A 112 11.14 -18.32 -1.67
C GLU A 112 12.19 -18.85 -2.65
N GLU A 113 12.80 -17.99 -3.44
CA GLU A 113 13.92 -18.32 -4.33
C GLU A 113 15.26 -18.50 -3.57
N GLY A 114 15.28 -18.34 -2.25
CA GLY A 114 16.48 -18.46 -1.42
C GLY A 114 17.50 -17.34 -1.62
N LYS A 115 17.06 -16.18 -2.15
CA LYS A 115 17.95 -15.04 -2.41
C LYS A 115 18.43 -14.33 -1.15
N PHE A 116 17.69 -14.45 -0.03
CA PHE A 116 18.04 -13.88 1.27
C PHE A 116 17.34 -14.64 2.40
N ARG A 117 17.74 -14.32 3.63
CA ARG A 117 17.05 -14.73 4.85
C ARG A 117 16.53 -13.51 5.61
N LEU A 118 15.42 -13.65 6.32
CA LEU A 118 14.78 -12.54 7.03
C LEU A 118 15.72 -11.84 8.03
N ASN A 119 16.61 -12.59 8.66
CA ASN A 119 17.54 -12.05 9.67
C ASN A 119 18.88 -11.59 9.09
N ASP A 120 19.07 -11.64 7.76
CA ASP A 120 20.26 -11.11 7.14
C ASP A 120 20.32 -9.58 7.29
N PRO A 121 21.48 -9.03 7.67
CA PRO A 121 21.71 -7.58 7.64
C PRO A 121 21.49 -7.03 6.23
N ILE A 122 20.82 -5.89 6.12
CA ILE A 122 20.60 -5.24 4.82
C ILE A 122 21.93 -4.88 4.14
N ALA A 123 22.96 -4.59 4.92
CA ALA A 123 24.30 -4.26 4.43
C ALA A 123 24.99 -5.39 3.66
N TRP A 124 24.54 -6.64 3.77
CA TRP A 124 25.08 -7.75 2.96
C TRP A 124 24.70 -7.62 1.48
N TYR A 125 23.57 -7.00 1.19
CA TYR A 125 23.02 -6.80 -0.16
C TYR A 125 23.21 -5.37 -0.66
N MET A 126 23.27 -4.42 0.27
CA MET A 126 23.43 -2.99 0.02
C MET A 126 24.53 -2.45 0.93
N PRO A 127 25.81 -2.56 0.51
CA PRO A 127 26.99 -2.23 1.37
C PRO A 127 27.01 -0.79 1.86
N GLU A 128 26.32 0.14 1.19
CA GLU A 128 26.17 1.54 1.61
C GLU A 128 25.54 1.67 3.00
N PHE A 129 24.78 0.68 3.48
CA PHE A 129 24.15 0.65 4.81
C PHE A 129 25.05 0.06 5.92
N ALA A 130 26.30 -0.29 5.63
CA ALA A 130 27.20 -0.90 6.63
C ALA A 130 27.55 0.05 7.80
N ASN A 131 27.52 1.36 7.57
CA ASN A 131 27.97 2.37 8.51
C ASN A 131 26.84 3.26 9.05
N LEU A 132 25.64 2.73 9.14
CA LEU A 132 24.51 3.45 9.72
C LEU A 132 24.82 3.93 11.14
N GLU A 133 24.22 5.06 11.49
CA GLU A 133 24.26 5.66 12.82
C GLU A 133 22.84 5.92 13.32
N VAL A 134 22.65 5.99 14.63
CA VAL A 134 21.39 6.33 15.30
C VAL A 134 21.52 7.70 15.92
N ALA A 135 20.53 8.56 15.70
CA ALA A 135 20.45 9.86 16.35
C ALA A 135 20.33 9.71 17.87
N MET A 136 21.11 10.47 18.61
CA MET A 136 21.01 10.53 20.06
C MET A 136 19.85 11.46 20.43
N SER A 137 18.72 10.86 20.84
CA SER A 137 17.53 11.60 21.26
C SER A 137 17.73 12.20 22.66
N THR A 138 17.26 13.44 22.82
CA THR A 138 17.19 14.13 24.12
C THR A 138 15.87 13.88 24.85
N VAL A 139 15.18 12.76 24.60
CA VAL A 139 13.96 12.46 25.36
C VAL A 139 14.34 12.13 26.79
N ASN A 140 14.14 13.06 27.70
CA ASN A 140 14.15 12.81 29.14
C ASN A 140 13.01 11.81 29.47
N THR A 141 13.38 10.56 29.76
CA THR A 141 12.51 9.62 30.47
C THR A 141 12.47 10.01 31.95
N SER A 142 11.67 10.99 32.30
CA SER A 142 11.30 11.25 33.69
C SER A 142 9.87 11.78 33.74
N SER A 143 8.95 10.87 33.93
CA SER A 143 7.93 10.85 34.98
C SER A 143 6.81 9.88 34.62
N GLU A 144 6.85 8.73 35.25
CA GLU A 144 5.61 8.04 35.61
C GLU A 144 4.84 8.96 36.56
N SER A 145 3.70 9.47 36.15
CA SER A 145 2.54 9.64 36.99
C SER A 145 1.34 10.13 36.18
N ASP A 146 0.28 9.36 36.33
CA ASP A 146 -1.11 9.75 36.17
C ASP A 146 -1.62 10.20 34.80
N GLY A 147 -2.34 9.32 34.24
CA GLY A 147 -3.59 9.29 33.44
C GLY A 147 -3.97 10.42 32.48
N THR A 148 -3.14 11.41 32.17
CA THR A 148 -3.44 12.45 31.20
C THR A 148 -2.29 12.62 30.21
N ARG A 149 -2.55 12.23 28.94
CA ARG A 149 -1.60 12.43 27.83
C ARG A 149 -1.43 13.93 27.52
N SER A 150 -0.58 14.60 28.27
CA SER A 150 0.01 15.87 27.83
C SER A 150 1.43 15.59 27.34
N ARG A 151 1.64 15.63 26.02
CA ARG A 151 2.98 15.69 25.43
C ARG A 151 3.55 17.06 25.65
N THR A 152 4.13 17.30 26.81
CA THR A 152 5.03 18.43 26.99
C THR A 152 6.37 18.06 26.34
N LEU A 153 6.73 18.76 25.28
CA LEU A 153 8.10 18.79 24.76
C LEU A 153 9.00 19.36 25.88
N GLY A 154 9.71 18.47 26.56
CA GLY A 154 10.69 18.88 27.54
C GLY A 154 11.82 19.66 26.85
N GLU A 155 12.12 20.83 27.34
CA GLU A 155 13.35 21.56 27.05
C GLU A 155 14.55 20.72 27.48
N GLY A 156 15.02 19.85 26.58
CA GLY A 156 16.17 18.96 26.82
C GLY A 156 17.43 19.53 26.20
N ASN A 157 18.41 19.69 27.02
CA ASN A 157 19.82 20.02 26.77
C ASN A 157 20.22 20.08 25.27
N GLU A 158 20.44 21.26 24.74
CA GLU A 158 20.94 21.56 23.37
C GLU A 158 22.22 20.78 22.97
N SER A 159 22.87 20.11 23.93
CA SER A 159 24.17 19.45 23.72
C SER A 159 24.13 18.13 22.91
N LEU A 160 22.97 17.57 22.59
CA LEU A 160 22.84 16.27 21.86
C LEU A 160 22.25 16.41 20.46
N VAL A 161 21.79 17.58 20.06
CA VAL A 161 21.29 17.85 18.69
C VAL A 161 22.40 17.58 17.69
N GLY A 162 22.11 16.73 16.69
CA GLY A 162 23.07 16.33 15.66
C GLY A 162 24.12 15.31 16.06
N LYS A 163 24.13 14.82 17.32
CA LYS A 163 25.01 13.71 17.73
C LYS A 163 24.42 12.37 17.34
N THR A 164 25.29 11.49 16.88
CA THR A 164 24.93 10.12 16.50
C THR A 164 25.81 9.11 17.23
N ARG A 165 25.40 7.87 17.24
CA ARG A 165 26.16 6.70 17.73
C ARG A 165 25.92 5.51 16.82
N LYS A 166 26.75 4.48 16.94
CA LYS A 166 26.49 3.21 16.28
C LYS A 166 25.20 2.56 16.81
N PRO A 167 24.40 1.92 15.95
CA PRO A 167 23.23 1.15 16.39
C PRO A 167 23.69 -0.07 17.22
N THR A 168 22.81 -0.55 18.09
CA THR A 168 23.06 -1.75 18.91
C THR A 168 23.24 -3.01 18.07
N ARG A 169 22.63 -3.05 16.90
CA ARG A 169 22.80 -4.06 15.84
C ARG A 169 22.51 -3.46 14.47
N GLN A 170 22.93 -4.15 13.43
CA GLN A 170 22.54 -3.78 12.06
C GLN A 170 21.04 -4.07 11.86
N PRO A 171 20.32 -3.23 11.08
CA PRO A 171 18.97 -3.54 10.66
C PRO A 171 18.97 -4.73 9.69
N THR A 172 17.97 -5.60 9.84
CA THR A 172 17.78 -6.79 9.03
C THR A 172 16.66 -6.58 7.97
N ILE A 173 16.54 -7.51 7.02
CA ILE A 173 15.45 -7.50 6.06
C ILE A 173 14.09 -7.66 6.77
N ARG A 174 14.02 -8.46 7.85
CA ARG A 174 12.83 -8.53 8.72
C ARG A 174 12.44 -7.15 9.24
N ASP A 175 13.41 -6.37 9.72
CA ASP A 175 13.13 -5.02 10.26
C ASP A 175 12.56 -4.07 9.19
N LEU A 176 12.99 -4.21 7.92
CA LEU A 176 12.37 -3.46 6.83
C LEU A 176 10.91 -3.86 6.60
N LEU A 177 10.63 -5.17 6.60
CA LEU A 177 9.29 -5.73 6.38
C LEU A 177 8.31 -5.40 7.51
N THR A 178 8.83 -5.18 8.72
CA THR A 178 8.03 -4.93 9.93
C THR A 178 8.05 -3.48 10.40
N HIS A 179 8.68 -2.55 9.67
CA HIS A 179 8.87 -1.15 10.10
C HIS A 179 9.58 -1.00 11.45
N THR A 180 10.52 -1.90 11.77
CA THR A 180 11.33 -1.84 13.00
C THR A 180 12.81 -1.52 12.73
N ALA A 181 13.16 -1.15 11.48
CA ALA A 181 14.55 -0.87 11.09
C ALA A 181 15.11 0.45 11.66
N GLY A 182 14.28 1.30 12.25
CA GLY A 182 14.70 2.57 12.84
C GLY A 182 14.65 3.77 11.88
N PHE A 183 14.28 3.58 10.61
CA PHE A 183 14.03 4.67 9.67
C PHE A 183 12.76 5.45 10.03
N THR A 184 12.61 6.66 9.46
CA THR A 184 11.38 7.46 9.52
C THR A 184 10.84 7.78 8.11
N TYR A 185 9.73 8.49 8.02
CA TYR A 185 9.22 9.10 6.77
C TYR A 185 9.58 10.58 6.65
N GLY A 186 9.83 11.25 7.77
CA GLY A 186 10.00 12.68 7.86
C GLY A 186 8.68 13.47 7.91
N ILE A 187 7.67 13.03 7.15
CA ILE A 187 6.37 13.74 7.01
C ILE A 187 5.38 13.50 8.15
N PHE A 188 5.63 12.53 9.01
CA PHE A 188 4.72 12.15 10.13
C PHE A 188 5.31 12.48 11.50
N GLY A 189 6.44 13.17 11.55
CA GLY A 189 7.13 13.55 12.78
C GLY A 189 7.78 14.92 12.66
N ASN A 190 8.38 15.39 13.76
CA ASN A 190 9.04 16.69 13.87
C ASN A 190 10.41 16.62 14.58
N THR A 191 11.06 15.47 14.53
CA THR A 191 12.41 15.31 15.05
C THR A 191 13.43 15.92 14.10
N GLU A 192 14.68 16.10 14.56
CA GLU A 192 15.77 16.55 13.67
C GLU A 192 16.01 15.55 12.52
N VAL A 193 15.83 14.24 12.78
CA VAL A 193 15.91 13.21 11.73
C VAL A 193 14.78 13.40 10.72
N ASP A 194 13.54 13.65 11.16
CA ASP A 194 12.42 13.92 10.27
C ASP A 194 12.70 15.12 9.37
N LYS A 195 13.23 16.21 9.93
CA LYS A 195 13.62 17.40 9.17
C LYS A 195 14.70 17.10 8.12
N MET A 196 15.70 16.28 8.46
CA MET A 196 16.73 15.84 7.51
C MET A 196 16.12 15.06 6.34
N TYR A 197 15.19 14.11 6.61
CA TYR A 197 14.49 13.34 5.59
C TYR A 197 13.62 14.22 4.69
N MET A 198 12.95 15.23 5.28
CA MET A 198 12.17 16.21 4.54
C MET A 198 13.04 17.05 3.61
N GLN A 199 14.16 17.59 4.11
CA GLN A 199 15.11 18.39 3.33
C GLN A 199 15.72 17.57 2.19
N ALA A 200 16.01 16.31 2.44
CA ALA A 200 16.51 15.36 1.44
C ALA A 200 15.44 14.88 0.46
N GLN A 201 14.16 15.21 0.69
CA GLN A 201 13.01 14.78 -0.12
C GLN A 201 12.94 13.26 -0.29
N LEU A 202 13.12 12.50 0.81
CA LEU A 202 13.13 11.04 0.77
C LEU A 202 11.75 10.41 0.52
N ALA A 203 10.66 11.10 0.87
CA ALA A 203 9.30 10.63 0.61
C ALA A 203 8.81 10.92 -0.82
N TRP A 204 9.56 11.73 -1.58
CA TRP A 204 9.26 12.14 -2.96
C TRP A 204 10.56 12.53 -3.69
N GLY A 205 10.44 13.11 -4.86
CA GLY A 205 11.58 13.51 -5.68
C GLY A 205 11.64 12.69 -6.97
N ASN A 206 12.65 12.98 -7.80
CA ASN A 206 12.81 12.32 -9.10
C ASN A 206 14.18 11.64 -9.21
N ARG A 207 14.51 10.79 -8.26
CA ARG A 207 15.71 9.93 -8.22
C ARG A 207 15.32 8.49 -8.49
N ASP A 208 16.19 7.70 -9.10
CA ASP A 208 15.97 6.25 -9.11
C ASP A 208 16.23 5.64 -7.72
N LEU A 209 15.82 4.38 -7.53
CA LEU A 209 15.95 3.73 -6.23
C LEU A 209 17.40 3.54 -5.80
N GLN A 210 18.35 3.46 -6.73
CA GLN A 210 19.77 3.36 -6.40
C GLN A 210 20.34 4.69 -5.89
N GLU A 211 20.03 5.79 -6.54
CA GLU A 211 20.41 7.14 -6.08
C GLU A 211 19.76 7.45 -4.73
N TRP A 212 18.49 7.07 -4.60
CA TRP A 212 17.69 7.27 -3.40
C TRP A 212 18.24 6.46 -2.22
N SER A 213 18.59 5.18 -2.39
CA SER A 213 19.13 4.34 -1.33
C SER A 213 20.49 4.84 -0.80
N LYS A 214 21.35 5.34 -1.68
CA LYS A 214 22.63 5.96 -1.28
C LYS A 214 22.41 7.22 -0.45
N LEU A 215 21.42 8.03 -0.80
CA LEU A 215 21.06 9.21 -0.02
C LEU A 215 20.55 8.82 1.36
N LEU A 216 19.63 7.83 1.43
CA LEU A 216 19.10 7.30 2.69
C LEU A 216 20.21 6.72 3.59
N ALA A 217 21.18 6.01 3.02
CA ALA A 217 22.29 5.43 3.76
C ALA A 217 23.19 6.46 4.45
N GLY A 218 23.19 7.71 3.97
CA GLY A 218 23.86 8.86 4.61
C GLY A 218 23.06 9.52 5.74
N MET A 219 21.82 9.08 5.99
CA MET A 219 20.96 9.65 7.04
C MET A 219 20.99 8.81 8.31
N PRO A 220 20.90 9.43 9.50
CA PRO A 220 20.80 8.66 10.73
C PRO A 220 19.46 7.93 10.85
N LEU A 221 19.48 6.81 11.53
CA LEU A 221 18.28 6.16 12.04
C LEU A 221 17.71 7.00 13.18
N GLN A 222 16.40 7.01 13.31
CA GLN A 222 15.71 7.66 14.42
C GLN A 222 15.71 6.80 15.69
N TYR A 223 15.72 5.48 15.52
CA TYR A 223 15.69 4.50 16.61
C TYR A 223 16.65 3.36 16.35
N ASP A 224 17.03 2.64 17.40
CA ASP A 224 17.75 1.38 17.25
C ASP A 224 16.89 0.33 16.56
N PRO A 225 17.45 -0.43 15.61
CA PRO A 225 16.74 -1.51 14.94
C PRO A 225 16.17 -2.55 15.92
N GLY A 226 14.88 -2.89 15.72
CA GLY A 226 14.18 -3.88 16.52
C GLY A 226 13.68 -3.39 17.88
N THR A 227 13.73 -2.08 18.17
CA THR A 227 13.30 -1.56 19.48
C THR A 227 11.87 -1.05 19.51
N ARG A 228 11.33 -0.64 18.36
CA ARG A 228 9.94 -0.17 18.23
C ARG A 228 9.46 -0.24 16.79
N TRP A 229 8.17 -0.31 16.65
CA TRP A 229 7.51 -0.10 15.36
C TRP A 229 7.46 1.41 15.05
N HIS A 230 7.94 1.78 13.86
CA HIS A 230 7.90 3.17 13.41
C HIS A 230 7.70 3.22 11.89
N TYR A 231 6.56 3.74 11.47
CA TYR A 231 6.18 3.84 10.06
C TYR A 231 7.18 4.66 9.26
N SER A 232 7.72 4.10 8.18
CA SER A 232 8.93 4.65 7.56
C SER A 232 9.06 4.33 6.08
N VAL A 233 10.08 4.90 5.45
CA VAL A 233 10.53 4.62 4.07
C VAL A 233 11.13 3.21 3.88
N SER A 234 11.03 2.33 4.88
CA SER A 234 11.56 0.96 4.81
C SER A 234 11.07 0.18 3.58
N VAL A 235 9.85 0.46 3.11
CA VAL A 235 9.28 -0.28 1.98
C VAL A 235 9.78 0.26 0.63
N ASP A 236 10.18 1.53 0.56
CA ASP A 236 10.90 2.05 -0.60
C ASP A 236 12.27 1.33 -0.72
N LEU A 237 12.92 1.07 0.42
CA LEU A 237 14.16 0.31 0.46
C LEU A 237 13.94 -1.17 0.11
N GLN A 238 12.78 -1.76 0.43
CA GLN A 238 12.40 -3.10 -0.07
C GLN A 238 12.33 -3.10 -1.60
N GLY A 239 11.77 -2.06 -2.24
CA GLY A 239 11.76 -1.91 -3.70
C GLY A 239 13.19 -1.94 -4.28
N ARG A 240 14.12 -1.19 -3.66
CA ARG A 240 15.55 -1.25 -4.05
C ARG A 240 16.15 -2.64 -3.85
N LEU A 241 15.82 -3.31 -2.76
CA LEU A 241 16.29 -4.66 -2.49
C LEU A 241 15.78 -5.67 -3.53
N VAL A 242 14.54 -5.51 -4.02
CA VAL A 242 14.02 -6.31 -5.15
C VAL A 242 14.89 -6.10 -6.39
N GLU A 243 15.30 -4.87 -6.73
CA GLU A 243 16.20 -4.62 -7.86
C GLU A 243 17.56 -5.31 -7.68
N VAL A 244 18.16 -5.18 -6.50
CA VAL A 244 19.48 -5.78 -6.19
C VAL A 244 19.45 -7.29 -6.30
N LEU A 245 18.42 -7.92 -5.75
CA LEU A 245 18.31 -9.39 -5.68
C LEU A 245 17.89 -10.03 -7.01
N SER A 246 17.07 -9.33 -7.80
CA SER A 246 16.55 -9.83 -9.07
C SER A 246 17.41 -9.45 -10.29
N GLY A 247 18.15 -8.34 -10.19
CA GLY A 247 18.83 -7.73 -11.33
C GLY A 247 17.89 -7.02 -12.31
N MET A 248 16.60 -6.86 -11.95
CA MET A 248 15.59 -6.21 -12.79
C MET A 248 15.24 -4.85 -12.20
N LYS A 249 14.75 -3.92 -13.03
CA LYS A 249 14.11 -2.71 -12.57
C LYS A 249 12.85 -3.05 -11.76
N PHE A 250 12.56 -2.30 -10.70
CA PHE A 250 11.46 -2.64 -9.77
C PHE A 250 10.11 -2.74 -10.48
N SER A 251 9.76 -1.77 -11.34
CA SER A 251 8.53 -1.82 -12.14
C SER A 251 8.46 -3.03 -13.09
N GLU A 252 9.58 -3.40 -13.70
CA GLU A 252 9.65 -4.57 -14.58
C GLU A 252 9.45 -5.88 -13.82
N PHE A 253 10.07 -5.99 -12.63
CA PHE A 253 9.87 -7.15 -11.75
C PHE A 253 8.41 -7.29 -11.36
N LEU A 254 7.78 -6.21 -10.86
CA LEU A 254 6.37 -6.22 -10.48
C LEU A 254 5.48 -6.62 -11.66
N LYS A 255 5.71 -6.01 -12.83
CA LYS A 255 4.92 -6.30 -14.01
C LYS A 255 5.02 -7.77 -14.40
N GLN A 256 6.23 -8.27 -14.61
CA GLN A 256 6.45 -9.62 -15.16
C GLN A 256 6.13 -10.74 -14.16
N ARG A 257 6.40 -10.50 -12.88
CA ARG A 257 6.36 -11.55 -11.87
C ARG A 257 5.08 -11.54 -11.00
N LEU A 258 4.38 -10.41 -10.97
CA LEU A 258 3.19 -10.25 -10.13
C LEU A 258 1.97 -9.79 -10.94
N PHE A 259 2.07 -8.68 -11.68
CA PHE A 259 0.90 -8.08 -12.31
C PHE A 259 0.43 -8.89 -13.53
N ASP A 260 1.30 -9.25 -14.46
CA ASP A 260 0.94 -10.06 -15.63
C ASP A 260 0.40 -11.45 -15.22
N PRO A 261 1.02 -12.22 -14.30
CA PRO A 261 0.46 -13.49 -13.84
C PRO A 261 -0.92 -13.37 -13.15
N LEU A 262 -1.18 -12.25 -12.45
CA LEU A 262 -2.44 -11.98 -11.80
C LEU A 262 -3.44 -11.22 -12.68
N ASP A 263 -3.09 -10.90 -13.93
CA ASP A 263 -3.94 -10.11 -14.85
C ASP A 263 -4.37 -8.75 -14.25
N MET A 264 -3.43 -8.08 -13.57
CA MET A 264 -3.57 -6.74 -12.99
C MET A 264 -3.15 -5.69 -14.02
N ILE A 265 -3.99 -5.47 -15.00
CA ILE A 265 -3.65 -4.74 -16.24
C ILE A 265 -3.54 -3.22 -16.06
N ASP A 266 -4.17 -2.68 -15.04
CA ASP A 266 -4.24 -1.24 -14.73
C ASP A 266 -3.36 -0.86 -13.51
N THR A 267 -2.53 -1.80 -13.04
CA THR A 267 -1.66 -1.57 -11.88
C THR A 267 -0.23 -1.27 -12.31
N GLY A 268 0.31 -0.16 -11.84
CA GLY A 268 1.68 0.24 -12.18
C GLY A 268 2.07 1.60 -11.60
N PHE A 269 3.28 2.07 -11.93
CA PHE A 269 3.75 3.40 -11.50
C PHE A 269 3.30 4.53 -12.42
N VAL A 270 2.82 4.20 -13.61
CA VAL A 270 2.38 5.16 -14.63
C VAL A 270 1.08 4.66 -15.23
N VAL A 271 0.13 5.56 -15.39
CA VAL A 271 -1.13 5.30 -16.11
C VAL A 271 -0.85 5.41 -17.60
N PRO A 272 -1.20 4.40 -18.42
CA PRO A 272 -1.10 4.50 -19.88
C PRO A 272 -1.88 5.71 -20.41
N VAL A 273 -1.38 6.35 -21.48
CA VAL A 273 -1.98 7.58 -22.04
C VAL A 273 -3.46 7.40 -22.37
N ASP A 274 -3.83 6.27 -22.97
CA ASP A 274 -5.22 5.96 -23.32
C ASP A 274 -6.11 5.72 -22.10
N SER A 275 -5.52 5.38 -20.96
CA SER A 275 -6.21 5.18 -19.67
C SER A 275 -6.20 6.42 -18.77
N ALA A 276 -5.50 7.49 -19.16
CA ALA A 276 -5.42 8.73 -18.36
C ALA A 276 -6.80 9.33 -18.01
N PRO A 277 -7.83 9.29 -18.90
CA PRO A 277 -9.18 9.75 -18.55
C PRO A 277 -9.84 8.97 -17.41
N ARG A 278 -9.41 7.75 -17.13
CA ARG A 278 -9.92 6.90 -16.03
C ARG A 278 -9.33 7.24 -14.67
N LEU A 279 -8.23 8.03 -14.62
CA LEU A 279 -7.58 8.40 -13.37
C LEU A 279 -8.48 9.35 -12.57
N ALA A 280 -8.87 8.94 -11.36
CA ALA A 280 -9.70 9.74 -10.47
C ALA A 280 -8.94 11.00 -9.99
N GLN A 281 -9.61 12.15 -9.94
CA GLN A 281 -9.05 13.41 -9.45
C GLN A 281 -8.78 13.30 -7.93
N ILE A 282 -7.61 13.78 -7.48
CA ILE A 282 -7.34 13.96 -6.05
C ILE A 282 -8.01 15.23 -5.55
N TYR A 283 -8.61 15.12 -4.36
CA TYR A 283 -9.16 16.24 -3.63
C TYR A 283 -8.44 16.44 -2.30
N LYS A 284 -8.50 17.65 -1.79
CA LYS A 284 -7.95 17.99 -0.46
C LYS A 284 -8.88 18.97 0.27
N PRO A 285 -8.91 18.95 1.59
CA PRO A 285 -9.65 19.96 2.34
C PRO A 285 -9.18 21.36 1.96
N ALA A 286 -10.11 22.31 1.82
CA ALA A 286 -9.78 23.69 1.50
C ALA A 286 -8.87 24.27 2.58
N GLY A 287 -7.71 24.84 2.16
CA GLY A 287 -6.71 25.36 3.09
C GLY A 287 -5.78 24.31 3.72
N ALA A 288 -5.90 23.02 3.35
CA ALA A 288 -4.97 22.00 3.81
C ALA A 288 -3.57 22.27 3.23
N VAL A 289 -2.61 22.41 4.13
CA VAL A 289 -1.18 22.42 3.81
C VAL A 289 -0.65 21.04 4.21
N LEU A 290 0.17 20.42 3.35
CA LEU A 290 0.92 19.21 3.71
C LEU A 290 2.08 19.62 4.65
N ASP A 291 1.70 20.03 5.86
CA ASP A 291 2.59 20.36 6.96
C ASP A 291 2.46 19.23 7.99
N PRO A 292 3.56 18.56 8.37
CA PRO A 292 3.52 17.46 9.34
C PRO A 292 2.86 17.84 10.66
N GLU A 293 3.03 19.07 11.14
CA GLU A 293 2.41 19.58 12.37
C GLU A 293 0.90 19.82 12.21
N ARG A 294 0.44 20.09 10.98
CA ARG A 294 -0.94 20.40 10.64
C ARG A 294 -1.69 19.25 9.94
N LEU A 295 -0.97 18.21 9.51
CA LEU A 295 -1.59 17.05 8.83
C LEU A 295 -2.66 16.39 9.72
N MET A 296 -2.44 16.39 11.04
CA MET A 296 -3.37 15.88 12.04
C MET A 296 -4.40 16.93 12.50
N GLU A 297 -4.12 18.22 12.31
CA GLU A 297 -5.00 19.33 12.67
C GLU A 297 -5.86 19.83 11.51
N SER A 298 -5.50 19.50 10.27
CA SER A 298 -6.25 19.91 9.08
C SER A 298 -7.59 19.18 8.93
N SER A 299 -8.07 18.60 10.01
CA SER A 299 -9.43 18.13 10.13
C SER A 299 -10.38 19.31 9.89
N LEU A 300 -11.26 19.18 8.90
CA LEU A 300 -12.48 19.94 8.80
C LEU A 300 -12.41 21.32 8.13
N GLY A 301 -11.57 21.52 7.14
CA GLY A 301 -11.80 22.56 6.15
C GLY A 301 -13.15 22.31 5.47
N LYS A 302 -14.06 23.25 5.53
CA LYS A 302 -15.37 23.13 4.87
C LYS A 302 -15.15 23.04 3.36
N GLY A 303 -15.41 21.88 2.80
CA GLY A 303 -15.36 21.60 1.37
C GLY A 303 -14.03 21.02 0.88
N LEU A 304 -14.11 20.21 -0.14
CA LEU A 304 -13.00 19.60 -0.86
C LEU A 304 -12.68 20.44 -2.11
N VAL A 305 -11.41 20.71 -2.36
CA VAL A 305 -10.91 21.35 -3.56
C VAL A 305 -10.01 20.41 -4.35
N PRO A 306 -9.96 20.48 -5.70
CA PRO A 306 -9.09 19.62 -6.48
C PRO A 306 -7.61 19.90 -6.18
N ALA A 307 -6.81 18.86 -6.12
CA ALA A 307 -5.36 18.98 -6.11
C ALA A 307 -4.86 19.53 -7.45
N SER A 308 -3.69 20.17 -7.44
CA SER A 308 -3.11 20.73 -8.67
C SER A 308 -2.70 19.62 -9.65
N PRO A 309 -2.67 19.89 -10.97
CA PRO A 309 -2.18 18.93 -11.96
C PRO A 309 -0.77 18.40 -11.68
N GLN A 310 0.09 19.22 -11.06
CA GLN A 310 1.46 18.85 -10.70
C GLN A 310 1.50 17.69 -9.70
N GLU A 311 0.53 17.60 -8.78
CA GLU A 311 0.41 16.51 -7.81
C GLU A 311 0.05 15.17 -8.46
N SER A 312 -0.41 15.20 -9.73
CA SER A 312 -0.70 14.02 -10.54
C SER A 312 0.35 13.70 -11.59
N ALA A 313 1.27 14.64 -11.85
CA ALA A 313 2.19 14.57 -12.98
C ALA A 313 3.02 13.27 -13.02
N GLN A 314 3.51 12.81 -11.86
CA GLN A 314 4.31 11.58 -11.78
C GLN A 314 3.56 10.33 -12.26
N TYR A 315 2.24 10.28 -12.09
CA TYR A 315 1.41 9.15 -12.49
C TYR A 315 1.01 9.19 -13.97
N LEU A 316 1.08 10.37 -14.62
CA LEU A 316 0.74 10.56 -16.02
C LEU A 316 1.98 10.60 -16.92
N TYR A 317 3.10 11.13 -16.43
CA TYR A 317 4.30 11.34 -17.22
C TYR A 317 5.49 10.51 -16.77
N GLY A 318 5.30 9.74 -15.67
CA GLY A 318 6.35 8.94 -15.06
C GLY A 318 7.23 9.72 -14.07
N SER A 319 7.92 8.97 -13.23
CA SER A 319 8.95 9.44 -12.31
C SER A 319 10.08 8.41 -12.32
N LYS A 320 11.31 8.87 -12.06
CA LYS A 320 12.41 7.94 -11.81
C LYS A 320 12.24 7.21 -10.47
N PHE A 321 11.54 7.83 -9.52
CA PHE A 321 11.29 7.28 -8.19
C PHE A 321 10.11 6.30 -8.24
N GLU A 322 10.40 5.02 -8.38
CA GLU A 322 9.43 3.94 -8.27
C GLU A 322 9.23 3.58 -6.80
N SER A 323 8.48 4.44 -6.07
CA SER A 323 8.28 4.28 -4.63
C SER A 323 7.59 2.97 -4.29
N GLY A 324 8.31 2.04 -3.66
CA GLY A 324 7.74 0.82 -3.09
C GLY A 324 6.81 1.10 -1.91
N GLY A 325 6.95 2.27 -1.30
CA GLY A 325 6.11 2.74 -0.19
C GLY A 325 4.80 3.39 -0.60
N GLY A 326 4.62 3.83 -1.87
CA GLY A 326 3.42 4.58 -2.20
C GLY A 326 3.21 4.96 -3.66
N GLY A 327 3.98 4.41 -4.60
CA GLY A 327 4.03 4.91 -5.97
C GLY A 327 3.02 4.31 -6.95
N LEU A 328 2.28 3.26 -6.57
CA LEU A 328 1.39 2.57 -7.52
C LEU A 328 0.03 3.27 -7.69
N VAL A 329 -0.50 3.12 -8.88
CA VAL A 329 -1.92 3.23 -9.18
C VAL A 329 -2.51 1.84 -9.37
N SER A 330 -3.83 1.70 -9.18
CA SER A 330 -4.55 0.45 -9.41
C SER A 330 -6.05 0.71 -9.56
N THR A 331 -6.78 -0.30 -9.99
CA THR A 331 -8.25 -0.35 -9.95
C THR A 331 -8.73 -1.24 -8.81
N THR A 332 -10.00 -1.13 -8.45
CA THR A 332 -10.64 -2.04 -7.48
C THR A 332 -10.57 -3.50 -7.96
N ARG A 333 -10.76 -3.73 -9.27
CA ARG A 333 -10.65 -5.05 -9.90
C ARG A 333 -9.27 -5.67 -9.72
N ASP A 334 -8.23 -4.95 -10.09
CA ASP A 334 -6.86 -5.45 -10.02
C ASP A 334 -6.44 -5.73 -8.57
N TYR A 335 -6.78 -4.81 -7.67
CA TYR A 335 -6.45 -4.99 -6.26
C TYR A 335 -7.24 -6.13 -5.62
N LEU A 336 -8.47 -6.40 -6.07
CA LEU A 336 -9.22 -7.60 -5.67
C LEU A 336 -8.49 -8.89 -6.07
N ARG A 337 -7.90 -8.95 -7.27
CA ARG A 337 -7.13 -10.12 -7.73
C ARG A 337 -5.91 -10.36 -6.85
N PHE A 338 -5.22 -9.30 -6.46
CA PHE A 338 -4.12 -9.37 -5.49
C PHE A 338 -4.60 -9.89 -4.11
N CYS A 339 -5.67 -9.34 -3.58
CA CYS A 339 -6.24 -9.78 -2.31
C CYS A 339 -6.75 -11.23 -2.36
N GLN A 340 -7.41 -11.61 -3.45
CA GLN A 340 -7.91 -12.98 -3.62
C GLN A 340 -6.77 -13.99 -3.76
N MET A 341 -5.68 -13.64 -4.42
CA MET A 341 -4.46 -14.46 -4.46
C MET A 341 -3.94 -14.73 -3.05
N LEU A 342 -3.86 -13.70 -2.19
CA LEU A 342 -3.44 -13.85 -0.79
C LEU A 342 -4.42 -14.72 0.01
N LEU A 343 -5.74 -14.45 -0.10
CA LEU A 343 -6.78 -15.22 0.59
C LEU A 343 -6.77 -16.70 0.20
N ASN A 344 -6.40 -17.00 -1.04
CA ASN A 344 -6.25 -18.38 -1.54
C ASN A 344 -4.91 -19.04 -1.14
N GLY A 345 -4.14 -18.44 -0.25
CA GLY A 345 -2.82 -18.96 0.14
C GLY A 345 -1.76 -18.82 -0.93
N GLY A 346 -1.78 -17.71 -1.68
CA GLY A 346 -0.73 -17.34 -2.62
C GLY A 346 -0.97 -17.72 -4.07
N SER A 347 -2.18 -18.15 -4.44
CA SER A 347 -2.49 -18.55 -5.82
C SER A 347 -3.81 -17.97 -6.35
N LEU A 348 -3.86 -17.70 -7.66
CA LEU A 348 -5.07 -17.30 -8.36
C LEU A 348 -5.02 -17.82 -9.80
N ASP A 349 -6.16 -18.32 -10.32
CA ASP A 349 -6.32 -18.78 -11.70
C ASP A 349 -5.26 -19.80 -12.17
N GLY A 350 -4.81 -20.65 -11.23
CA GLY A 350 -3.77 -21.65 -11.49
C GLY A 350 -2.34 -21.09 -11.53
N LYS A 351 -2.16 -19.81 -11.20
CA LYS A 351 -0.84 -19.19 -11.04
C LYS A 351 -0.47 -19.14 -9.57
N GLN A 352 0.65 -19.77 -9.21
CA GLN A 352 1.23 -19.72 -7.87
C GLN A 352 2.21 -18.54 -7.80
N ILE A 353 1.91 -17.56 -6.94
CA ILE A 353 2.76 -16.38 -6.69
C ILE A 353 3.62 -16.62 -5.44
N LEU A 354 3.01 -17.10 -4.37
CA LEU A 354 3.66 -17.46 -3.10
C LEU A 354 3.16 -18.83 -2.63
N SER A 355 3.95 -19.55 -1.85
CA SER A 355 3.45 -20.75 -1.17
C SER A 355 2.48 -20.37 -0.05
N PRO A 356 1.53 -21.27 0.32
CA PRO A 356 0.64 -21.02 1.46
C PRO A 356 1.41 -20.75 2.76
N LYS A 357 2.57 -21.38 2.94
CA LYS A 357 3.40 -21.18 4.13
C LYS A 357 4.08 -19.82 4.17
N THR A 358 4.37 -19.23 3.01
CA THR A 358 4.90 -17.88 2.94
C THR A 358 3.80 -16.85 3.25
N VAL A 359 2.59 -17.06 2.75
CA VAL A 359 1.44 -16.21 3.11
C VAL A 359 1.16 -16.29 4.62
N GLU A 360 1.14 -17.49 5.20
CA GLU A 360 1.00 -17.70 6.65
C GLU A 360 2.12 -16.98 7.43
N LEU A 361 3.37 -17.08 6.96
CA LEU A 361 4.50 -16.36 7.56
C LEU A 361 4.31 -14.84 7.47
N MET A 362 3.86 -14.32 6.32
CA MET A 362 3.66 -12.88 6.13
C MET A 362 2.54 -12.32 7.00
N THR A 363 1.49 -13.10 7.26
CA THR A 363 0.31 -12.69 8.02
C THR A 363 0.36 -13.07 9.50
N GLY A 364 1.46 -13.66 9.97
CA GLY A 364 1.77 -13.82 11.39
C GLY A 364 2.25 -12.53 12.03
N ASN A 365 2.06 -12.36 13.35
CA ASN A 365 2.61 -11.22 14.09
C ASN A 365 4.14 -11.36 14.26
N HIS A 366 4.90 -10.39 13.80
CA HIS A 366 6.35 -10.36 13.87
C HIS A 366 6.92 -9.35 14.87
N LEU A 367 6.09 -8.65 15.62
CA LEU A 367 6.53 -7.60 16.54
C LEU A 367 7.01 -8.13 17.89
N GLY A 368 6.64 -9.37 18.28
CA GLY A 368 6.95 -9.89 19.61
C GLY A 368 6.37 -8.97 20.70
N ASP A 369 7.25 -8.43 21.56
CA ASP A 369 6.87 -7.52 22.65
C ASP A 369 6.76 -6.03 22.20
N ILE A 370 6.97 -5.73 20.93
CA ILE A 370 6.84 -4.36 20.43
C ILE A 370 5.35 -4.04 20.24
N GLU A 371 4.84 -3.09 21.00
CA GLU A 371 3.47 -2.63 20.89
C GLU A 371 3.26 -1.76 19.63
N LEU A 372 2.21 -2.05 18.85
CA LEU A 372 1.70 -1.20 17.78
C LEU A 372 0.44 -0.45 18.25
N ALA A 373 -0.58 -1.21 18.64
CA ALA A 373 -1.82 -0.77 19.23
C ALA A 373 -2.40 -1.92 20.06
N ARG A 374 -3.28 -1.65 21.01
CA ARG A 374 -3.97 -2.72 21.75
C ARG A 374 -4.72 -3.63 20.80
N GLY A 375 -4.54 -4.95 20.94
CA GLY A 375 -5.14 -5.95 20.08
C GLY A 375 -4.62 -5.96 18.62
N GLY A 376 -3.66 -5.12 18.28
CA GLY A 376 -3.07 -5.02 16.94
C GLY A 376 -1.65 -5.60 16.88
N GLY A 377 -1.28 -6.12 15.71
CA GLY A 377 0.06 -6.62 15.40
C GLY A 377 0.51 -6.21 14.00
N PHE A 378 1.70 -6.60 13.62
CA PHE A 378 2.24 -6.35 12.29
C PHE A 378 2.99 -7.57 11.76
N GLY A 379 2.65 -7.94 10.53
CA GLY A 379 3.31 -9.01 9.80
C GLY A 379 4.41 -8.49 8.87
N LEU A 380 4.70 -9.25 7.83
CA LEU A 380 5.64 -8.82 6.80
C LEU A 380 4.88 -8.02 5.72
N GLY A 381 4.61 -6.73 6.03
CA GLY A 381 3.94 -5.78 5.15
C GLY A 381 2.45 -5.54 5.40
N PHE A 382 1.86 -6.12 6.46
CA PHE A 382 0.44 -5.98 6.81
C PHE A 382 0.25 -5.64 8.28
N ALA A 383 -0.73 -4.78 8.59
CA ALA A 383 -1.31 -4.72 9.92
C ALA A 383 -2.22 -5.94 10.14
N ILE A 384 -2.21 -6.48 11.36
CA ILE A 384 -2.92 -7.70 11.73
C ILE A 384 -3.83 -7.42 12.91
N VAL A 385 -5.04 -7.92 12.88
CA VAL A 385 -5.95 -7.95 14.03
C VAL A 385 -5.60 -9.17 14.89
N LEU A 386 -5.09 -8.96 16.10
CA LEU A 386 -4.82 -10.03 17.04
C LEU A 386 -6.02 -10.28 17.94
N ASP A 387 -6.65 -9.20 18.42
CA ASP A 387 -7.88 -9.22 19.21
C ASP A 387 -8.82 -8.09 18.77
N PRO A 388 -9.93 -8.42 18.09
CA PRO A 388 -10.89 -7.41 17.63
C PRO A 388 -11.52 -6.60 18.77
N ALA A 389 -11.76 -7.23 19.93
CA ALA A 389 -12.38 -6.57 21.07
C ALA A 389 -11.46 -5.51 21.70
N GLU A 390 -10.16 -5.83 21.85
CA GLU A 390 -9.17 -4.88 22.31
C GLU A 390 -8.93 -3.73 21.32
N MET A 391 -8.99 -4.02 20.00
CA MET A 391 -8.89 -3.00 18.95
C MET A 391 -10.14 -2.12 18.86
N GLY A 392 -11.28 -2.57 19.40
CA GLY A 392 -12.58 -1.91 19.21
C GLY A 392 -13.04 -1.92 17.76
N THR A 393 -12.76 -3.00 17.01
CA THR A 393 -13.13 -3.17 15.60
C THR A 393 -14.00 -4.40 15.41
N ILE A 394 -14.69 -4.44 14.27
CA ILE A 394 -15.46 -5.62 13.85
C ILE A 394 -14.59 -6.48 12.91
N GLY A 395 -14.80 -7.79 12.92
CA GLY A 395 -14.09 -8.76 12.09
C GLY A 395 -13.47 -9.86 12.92
N SER A 396 -12.61 -10.66 12.32
CA SER A 396 -12.00 -11.85 12.93
C SER A 396 -10.53 -11.57 13.34
N ALA A 397 -10.09 -12.22 14.41
CA ALA A 397 -8.67 -12.35 14.70
C ALA A 397 -7.96 -13.04 13.53
N GLY A 398 -6.77 -12.55 13.16
CA GLY A 398 -6.04 -12.98 11.98
C GLY A 398 -6.40 -12.23 10.69
N SER A 399 -7.39 -11.32 10.72
CA SER A 399 -7.61 -10.40 9.60
C SER A 399 -6.41 -9.47 9.42
N TYR A 400 -6.10 -9.15 8.17
CA TYR A 400 -4.98 -8.29 7.84
C TYR A 400 -5.35 -7.24 6.79
N SER A 401 -4.70 -6.09 6.85
CA SER A 401 -5.11 -4.93 6.08
C SER A 401 -3.98 -3.93 5.89
N TRP A 402 -4.18 -2.97 5.01
CA TRP A 402 -3.47 -1.70 4.97
C TRP A 402 -4.31 -0.63 4.26
N GLY A 403 -3.87 0.62 4.39
CA GLY A 403 -4.57 1.75 3.76
C GLY A 403 -3.62 2.70 3.04
N GLY A 404 -4.18 3.59 2.22
CA GLY A 404 -3.48 4.63 1.47
C GLY A 404 -3.76 6.03 1.99
N LEU A 405 -2.85 6.95 1.78
CA LEU A 405 -2.93 8.36 2.21
C LEU A 405 -4.19 9.08 1.71
N ALA A 406 -4.73 8.65 0.58
CA ALA A 406 -5.95 9.21 0.00
C ALA A 406 -7.26 8.60 0.55
N GLY A 407 -7.20 7.77 1.59
CA GLY A 407 -8.36 7.10 2.17
C GLY A 407 -8.70 5.75 1.53
N THR A 408 -7.89 5.27 0.60
CA THR A 408 -8.03 3.91 0.07
C THR A 408 -7.71 2.89 1.15
N ARG A 409 -8.43 1.77 1.16
CA ARG A 409 -8.22 0.68 2.12
C ARG A 409 -8.60 -0.66 1.55
N PHE A 410 -7.89 -1.71 1.96
CA PHE A 410 -8.33 -3.09 1.81
C PHE A 410 -8.23 -3.82 3.14
N TRP A 411 -9.03 -4.85 3.29
CA TRP A 411 -8.85 -5.87 4.34
C TRP A 411 -9.16 -7.26 3.79
N ILE A 412 -8.52 -8.25 4.39
CA ILE A 412 -8.73 -9.66 4.10
C ILE A 412 -9.04 -10.34 5.44
N ASP A 413 -10.19 -10.99 5.52
CA ASP A 413 -10.58 -11.81 6.66
C ASP A 413 -10.56 -13.29 6.23
N PRO A 414 -9.51 -14.03 6.61
CA PRO A 414 -9.38 -15.44 6.21
C PRO A 414 -10.40 -16.36 6.90
N VAL A 415 -10.94 -15.97 8.05
CA VAL A 415 -11.95 -16.76 8.79
C VAL A 415 -13.28 -16.72 8.05
N GLU A 416 -13.74 -15.51 7.73
CA GLU A 416 -15.00 -15.28 7.00
C GLU A 416 -14.83 -15.39 5.48
N LYS A 417 -13.59 -15.54 4.99
CA LYS A 417 -13.24 -15.56 3.56
C LYS A 417 -13.72 -14.31 2.82
N ILE A 418 -13.57 -13.16 3.48
CA ILE A 418 -13.98 -11.85 2.98
C ILE A 418 -12.76 -11.10 2.46
N VAL A 419 -12.94 -10.42 1.35
CA VAL A 419 -12.10 -9.32 0.87
C VAL A 419 -12.98 -8.08 0.78
N GLY A 420 -12.56 -7.01 1.44
CA GLY A 420 -13.19 -5.70 1.28
C GLY A 420 -12.18 -4.70 0.74
N ILE A 421 -12.63 -3.84 -0.18
CA ILE A 421 -11.83 -2.79 -0.81
C ILE A 421 -12.66 -1.52 -0.86
N PHE A 422 -12.08 -0.42 -0.38
CA PHE A 422 -12.66 0.92 -0.48
C PHE A 422 -11.67 1.86 -1.13
N MET A 423 -12.10 2.56 -2.19
CA MET A 423 -11.27 3.49 -2.95
C MET A 423 -11.90 4.88 -2.93
N VAL A 424 -11.12 5.86 -2.51
CA VAL A 424 -11.47 7.29 -2.49
C VAL A 424 -10.19 8.09 -2.73
N GLN A 425 -10.31 9.35 -3.16
CA GLN A 425 -9.16 10.21 -3.48
C GLN A 425 -9.23 11.53 -2.72
N SER A 426 -9.03 11.49 -1.38
CA SER A 426 -8.96 12.66 -0.51
C SER A 426 -7.64 12.70 0.26
N VAL A 427 -6.81 13.73 0.08
CA VAL A 427 -5.46 13.85 0.68
C VAL A 427 -5.34 15.20 1.43
N PRO A 428 -4.99 15.21 2.74
CA PRO A 428 -4.94 14.04 3.62
C PRO A 428 -6.32 13.43 3.84
N HIS A 429 -6.34 12.14 4.10
CA HIS A 429 -7.56 11.45 4.49
C HIS A 429 -7.82 11.69 5.98
N THR A 430 -8.89 12.41 6.27
CA THR A 430 -9.27 12.80 7.64
C THR A 430 -10.62 12.23 8.09
N THR A 431 -11.26 11.42 7.23
CA THR A 431 -12.58 10.81 7.49
C THR A 431 -12.44 9.37 7.96
N ARG A 432 -13.52 8.82 8.51
CA ARG A 432 -13.60 7.41 8.91
C ARG A 432 -14.31 6.53 7.88
N LEU A 433 -14.49 7.02 6.64
CA LEU A 433 -15.28 6.35 5.60
C LEU A 433 -14.88 4.90 5.35
N ALA A 434 -13.58 4.58 5.38
CA ALA A 434 -13.11 3.21 5.18
C ALA A 434 -13.44 2.30 6.38
N ASP A 435 -13.42 2.82 7.61
CA ASP A 435 -13.83 2.09 8.81
C ASP A 435 -15.34 1.87 8.82
N ASP A 436 -16.11 2.93 8.50
CA ASP A 436 -17.58 2.86 8.40
C ASP A 436 -18.01 1.87 7.30
N PHE A 437 -17.32 1.88 6.14
CA PHE A 437 -17.54 0.89 5.09
C PHE A 437 -17.30 -0.55 5.59
N SER A 438 -16.24 -0.78 6.35
CA SER A 438 -15.96 -2.09 6.95
C SER A 438 -17.05 -2.54 7.92
N VAL A 439 -17.48 -1.64 8.82
CA VAL A 439 -18.59 -1.93 9.77
C VAL A 439 -19.86 -2.28 9.01
N LEU A 440 -20.21 -1.49 7.98
CA LEU A 440 -21.39 -1.72 7.15
C LEU A 440 -21.28 -2.99 6.29
N ALA A 441 -20.07 -3.41 5.92
CA ALA A 441 -19.86 -4.69 5.26
C ALA A 441 -20.17 -5.87 6.19
N TYR A 442 -19.62 -5.86 7.41
CA TYR A 442 -19.85 -6.95 8.37
C TYR A 442 -21.28 -6.99 8.92
N GLN A 443 -21.98 -5.86 9.06
CA GLN A 443 -23.38 -5.87 9.54
C GLN A 443 -24.34 -6.56 8.55
N ALA A 444 -23.93 -6.67 7.29
CA ALA A 444 -24.73 -7.36 6.27
C ALA A 444 -24.48 -8.88 6.22
N LEU A 445 -23.49 -9.39 6.93
CA LEU A 445 -23.23 -10.82 7.12
C LEU A 445 -24.32 -11.41 8.04
N VAL A 446 -24.95 -12.50 7.62
CA VAL A 446 -26.06 -13.14 8.34
C VAL A 446 -25.85 -14.65 8.57
N GLU A 447 -24.88 -15.27 7.89
CA GLU A 447 -24.51 -16.69 8.02
C GLU A 447 -22.99 -16.91 7.92
#